data_74858fa5587e6761072763e28b8fa73d
#
_entry.id   74858fa5587e6761072763e28b8fa73d
#
_cell.length_a   1.000
_cell.length_b   1.000
_cell.length_c   1.000
_cell.angle_alpha   90.00
_cell.angle_beta   90.00
_cell.angle_gamma   90.00
#
_symmetry.space_group_name_H-M   'P 1'
#
loop_
_entity.id
_entity.type
_entity.pdbx_description
1 polymer ?
#
loop_
_entity_poly.entity_id
_entity_poly.type
_entity_poly.pdbx_seq_one_letter_code
_entity_poly.pdbx_strand_id
1 'polypeptide(L)'
;MVSTDSAEISGVAFSHDGRLFLTLPRVGRNHAAAAVVEVVGTRLVAFPDRATTEPSKRPLADWIVSPLGITVACNTLWVLDEGKRAGIDGIPEGAAKIVGIDIPSRRIVRRILFNRPFFRDTIQLNDLRFDPTHGAQGTLYISNNGYAQPDQSIIVVDVASGRMREVFRDRPETSPAPGFMTYVEGRPHAYSLEHPTMPQGGVNGIELSPDMRTLYWTTPTNPDYYSIPTAVISDFSKSDAQLVAAIHFEGQTASNGGLAVDPGGTLYFGDASRYSILKRDPQGRFSLVARDGRLVWPDGLAYRDGYLYVSIGQWQRMPGLNDGHDLRRPPYQVLRYRVRTSSTPGSPPPMR
;
A
#
# COMPACT_ATOMS: atom_id res chain seq x y z
N MET A 1 15.29 5.03 -13.03
CA MET A 1 14.22 4.04 -13.24
C MET A 1 14.74 2.69 -12.83
N VAL A 2 13.92 1.92 -12.13
CA VAL A 2 14.19 0.52 -11.77
C VAL A 2 13.20 -0.33 -12.52
N SER A 3 13.64 -1.47 -13.06
CA SER A 3 12.76 -2.40 -13.77
C SER A 3 13.19 -3.85 -13.52
N THR A 4 12.23 -4.76 -13.61
CA THR A 4 12.45 -6.20 -13.53
C THR A 4 11.44 -6.95 -14.39
N ASP A 5 11.87 -8.07 -14.97
CA ASP A 5 10.99 -8.97 -15.72
C ASP A 5 10.54 -10.16 -14.87
N SER A 6 11.16 -10.33 -13.70
CA SER A 6 11.00 -11.53 -12.88
C SER A 6 9.79 -11.54 -11.97
N ALA A 7 9.31 -10.36 -11.53
CA ALA A 7 8.20 -10.25 -10.58
C ALA A 7 7.57 -8.87 -10.62
N GLU A 8 6.30 -8.80 -10.27
CA GLU A 8 5.56 -7.56 -10.07
C GLU A 8 6.14 -6.79 -8.88
N ILE A 9 6.13 -5.44 -8.98
CA ILE A 9 6.57 -4.56 -7.90
C ILE A 9 5.32 -3.94 -7.26
N SER A 10 5.20 -4.05 -5.92
CA SER A 10 4.12 -3.40 -5.17
C SER A 10 4.66 -2.25 -4.33
N GLY A 11 5.10 -2.49 -3.12
CA GLY A 11 5.55 -1.45 -2.19
C GLY A 11 6.87 -0.79 -2.56
N VAL A 12 6.98 0.50 -2.23
CA VAL A 12 8.17 1.34 -2.42
C VAL A 12 8.45 2.10 -1.13
N ALA A 13 9.66 2.00 -0.58
CA ALA A 13 10.04 2.74 0.61
C ALA A 13 11.50 3.21 0.56
N PHE A 14 11.77 4.34 1.20
CA PHE A 14 13.12 4.88 1.34
C PHE A 14 13.56 4.91 2.80
N SER A 15 14.80 4.53 3.07
CA SER A 15 15.45 4.87 4.33
C SER A 15 15.83 6.35 4.39
N HIS A 16 16.14 6.83 5.57
CA HIS A 16 16.57 8.21 5.76
C HIS A 16 17.82 8.56 4.94
N ASP A 17 18.78 7.64 4.84
CA ASP A 17 20.02 7.78 4.07
C ASP A 17 19.84 7.51 2.56
N GLY A 18 18.62 7.27 2.08
CA GLY A 18 18.27 7.20 0.66
C GLY A 18 18.33 5.84 0.01
N ARG A 19 18.47 4.78 0.78
CA ARG A 19 18.35 3.42 0.25
C ARG A 19 16.91 3.15 -0.16
N LEU A 20 16.73 2.58 -1.33
CA LEU A 20 15.41 2.23 -1.88
C LEU A 20 15.12 0.75 -1.69
N PHE A 21 13.98 0.47 -1.07
CA PHE A 21 13.47 -0.89 -0.87
C PHE A 21 12.17 -1.10 -1.63
N LEU A 22 12.01 -2.31 -2.17
CA LEU A 22 10.83 -2.72 -2.93
C LEU A 22 10.31 -4.07 -2.42
N THR A 23 9.01 -4.28 -2.53
CA THR A 23 8.39 -5.59 -2.39
C THR A 23 8.07 -6.19 -3.75
N LEU A 24 8.30 -7.49 -3.87
CA LEU A 24 7.97 -8.31 -5.04
C LEU A 24 7.07 -9.47 -4.57
N PRO A 25 5.76 -9.25 -4.49
CA PRO A 25 4.83 -10.24 -3.94
C PRO A 25 4.66 -11.44 -4.88
N ARG A 26 4.21 -12.55 -4.31
CA ARG A 26 3.99 -13.80 -5.04
C ARG A 26 2.52 -14.08 -5.36
N VAL A 27 1.64 -13.13 -5.09
CA VAL A 27 0.21 -13.28 -5.35
C VAL A 27 -0.11 -13.29 -6.85
N GLY A 28 0.60 -12.52 -7.63
CA GLY A 28 0.42 -12.50 -9.10
C GLY A 28 1.14 -13.64 -9.80
N ARG A 29 2.33 -14.00 -9.34
CA ARG A 29 3.18 -15.08 -9.83
C ARG A 29 4.01 -15.63 -8.69
N ASN A 30 3.96 -16.92 -8.45
CA ASN A 30 4.76 -17.58 -7.40
C ASN A 30 6.21 -17.75 -7.85
N HIS A 31 6.96 -16.64 -7.93
CA HIS A 31 8.34 -16.58 -8.42
C HIS A 31 9.37 -17.01 -7.37
N ALA A 32 10.56 -17.40 -7.85
CA ALA A 32 11.68 -17.82 -7.00
C ALA A 32 12.59 -16.67 -6.53
N ALA A 33 12.42 -15.45 -7.07
CA ALA A 33 13.21 -14.30 -6.68
C ALA A 33 12.94 -13.85 -5.23
N ALA A 34 13.89 -13.10 -4.65
CA ALA A 34 13.70 -12.47 -3.35
C ALA A 34 12.47 -11.54 -3.34
N ALA A 35 11.64 -11.66 -2.31
CA ALA A 35 10.38 -10.90 -2.21
C ALA A 35 10.56 -9.50 -1.61
N VAL A 36 11.65 -9.24 -0.91
CA VAL A 36 12.06 -7.90 -0.46
C VAL A 36 13.46 -7.64 -0.98
N VAL A 37 13.65 -6.51 -1.64
CA VAL A 37 14.92 -6.15 -2.25
C VAL A 37 15.32 -4.72 -1.94
N GLU A 38 16.63 -4.49 -1.87
CA GLU A 38 17.26 -3.18 -1.91
C GLU A 38 17.73 -2.90 -3.34
N VAL A 39 17.50 -1.69 -3.83
CA VAL A 39 18.00 -1.23 -5.13
C VAL A 39 19.40 -0.68 -4.96
N VAL A 40 20.40 -1.37 -5.52
CA VAL A 40 21.82 -0.97 -5.49
C VAL A 40 22.29 -0.72 -6.92
N GLY A 41 22.37 0.54 -7.29
CA GLY A 41 22.58 0.93 -8.71
C GLY A 41 21.41 0.46 -9.57
N THR A 42 21.65 -0.48 -10.48
CA THR A 42 20.61 -1.10 -11.33
C THR A 42 20.21 -2.50 -10.86
N ARG A 43 20.80 -3.01 -9.77
CA ARG A 43 20.55 -4.37 -9.28
C ARG A 43 19.54 -4.39 -8.16
N LEU A 44 18.71 -5.44 -8.14
CA LEU A 44 17.82 -5.80 -7.05
C LEU A 44 18.55 -6.82 -6.15
N VAL A 45 18.86 -6.42 -4.93
CA VAL A 45 19.62 -7.24 -3.97
C VAL A 45 18.70 -7.65 -2.83
N ALA A 46 18.65 -8.94 -2.51
CA ALA A 46 17.83 -9.48 -1.43
C ALA A 46 18.09 -8.75 -0.10
N PHE A 47 17.02 -8.32 0.58
CA PHE A 47 17.12 -7.63 1.86
C PHE A 47 16.15 -8.23 2.90
N PRO A 48 16.60 -8.58 4.12
CA PRO A 48 17.97 -8.41 4.65
C PRO A 48 18.97 -9.40 4.04
N ASP A 49 18.51 -10.57 3.60
CA ASP A 49 19.28 -11.65 2.98
C ASP A 49 18.36 -12.57 2.16
N ARG A 50 18.96 -13.48 1.40
CA ARG A 50 18.24 -14.45 0.55
C ARG A 50 17.43 -15.45 1.38
N ALA A 51 17.98 -15.93 2.48
CA ALA A 51 17.33 -16.95 3.31
C ALA A 51 16.02 -16.43 3.92
N THR A 52 15.91 -15.11 4.15
CA THR A 52 14.70 -14.47 4.68
C THR A 52 13.66 -14.18 3.60
N THR A 53 14.06 -13.97 2.33
CA THR A 53 13.15 -13.40 1.32
C THR A 53 12.96 -14.29 0.09
N GLU A 54 13.76 -15.34 -0.11
CA GLU A 54 13.54 -16.34 -1.16
C GLU A 54 12.70 -17.52 -0.65
N PRO A 55 12.00 -18.25 -1.54
CA PRO A 55 11.23 -19.43 -1.16
C PRO A 55 12.04 -20.44 -0.37
N SER A 56 11.48 -20.92 0.73
CA SER A 56 12.14 -21.83 1.66
C SER A 56 11.22 -23.00 2.05
N LYS A 57 11.84 -24.12 2.43
CA LYS A 57 11.16 -25.28 3.05
C LYS A 57 10.96 -25.09 4.57
N ARG A 58 11.50 -24.03 5.16
CA ARG A 58 11.31 -23.68 6.58
C ARG A 58 9.83 -23.34 6.85
N PRO A 59 9.38 -23.37 8.13
CA PRO A 59 8.07 -22.87 8.48
C PRO A 59 7.79 -21.48 7.90
N LEU A 60 6.56 -21.24 7.42
CA LEU A 60 6.21 -19.99 6.76
C LEU A 60 6.36 -18.76 7.67
N ALA A 61 6.28 -18.97 8.98
CA ALA A 61 6.58 -17.92 9.96
C ALA A 61 8.04 -17.43 9.95
N ASP A 62 8.98 -18.19 9.40
CA ASP A 62 10.41 -17.89 9.48
C ASP A 62 10.99 -17.12 8.31
N TRP A 63 10.22 -16.93 7.25
CA TRP A 63 10.64 -16.18 6.06
C TRP A 63 9.50 -15.34 5.48
N ILE A 64 9.82 -14.34 4.65
CA ILE A 64 8.84 -13.44 4.01
C ILE A 64 8.27 -14.11 2.76
N VAL A 65 6.98 -14.43 2.81
CA VAL A 65 6.31 -15.29 1.83
C VAL A 65 5.84 -14.50 0.61
N SER A 66 5.02 -13.48 0.81
CA SER A 66 4.42 -12.66 -0.26
C SER A 66 4.09 -11.27 0.27
N PRO A 67 5.06 -10.35 0.36
CA PRO A 67 4.85 -9.04 0.95
C PRO A 67 4.20 -8.09 -0.06
N LEU A 68 3.21 -7.31 0.36
CA LEU A 68 2.65 -6.18 -0.38
C LEU A 68 3.19 -4.85 0.15
N GLY A 69 2.69 -4.41 1.29
CA GLY A 69 3.04 -3.13 1.89
C GLY A 69 4.44 -3.10 2.49
N ILE A 70 5.07 -1.93 2.44
CA ILE A 70 6.39 -1.67 3.01
C ILE A 70 6.50 -0.22 3.44
N THR A 71 7.08 0.05 4.60
CA THR A 71 7.38 1.40 5.08
C THR A 71 8.67 1.43 5.88
N VAL A 72 9.31 2.60 5.96
CA VAL A 72 10.49 2.81 6.81
C VAL A 72 10.17 3.84 7.88
N ALA A 73 10.45 3.49 9.12
CA ALA A 73 10.39 4.41 10.24
C ALA A 73 11.48 4.07 11.27
N CYS A 74 12.10 5.07 11.87
CA CYS A 74 13.11 4.90 12.93
C CYS A 74 14.20 3.88 12.58
N ASN A 75 14.76 3.92 11.37
CA ASN A 75 15.74 2.96 10.83
C ASN A 75 15.26 1.50 10.72
N THR A 76 13.98 1.25 10.90
CA THR A 76 13.38 -0.08 10.73
C THR A 76 12.57 -0.11 9.42
N LEU A 77 12.84 -1.12 8.61
CA LEU A 77 12.01 -1.49 7.47
C LEU A 77 10.88 -2.38 7.96
N TRP A 78 9.65 -1.89 7.89
CA TRP A 78 8.45 -2.64 8.21
C TRP A 78 7.86 -3.24 6.94
N VAL A 79 7.72 -4.55 6.93
CA VAL A 79 7.22 -5.32 5.79
C VAL A 79 5.92 -6.00 6.19
N LEU A 80 4.87 -5.78 5.40
CA LEU A 80 3.59 -6.46 5.54
C LEU A 80 3.54 -7.66 4.60
N ASP A 81 3.64 -8.84 5.15
CA ASP A 81 3.58 -10.10 4.43
C ASP A 81 2.13 -10.61 4.45
N GLU A 82 1.41 -10.50 3.34
CA GLU A 82 0.05 -11.02 3.22
C GLU A 82 -0.01 -12.54 3.14
N GLY A 83 1.08 -13.18 2.74
CA GLY A 83 1.24 -14.62 2.68
C GLY A 83 0.55 -15.35 1.53
N LYS A 84 -0.23 -14.67 0.69
CA LYS A 84 -0.90 -15.26 -0.50
C LYS A 84 0.09 -15.54 -1.62
N ARG A 85 -0.11 -16.65 -2.31
CA ARG A 85 0.74 -17.06 -3.44
C ARG A 85 -0.11 -17.57 -4.59
N ALA A 86 0.26 -17.21 -5.81
CA ALA A 86 -0.40 -17.73 -7.01
C ALA A 86 -0.34 -19.27 -7.05
N GLY A 87 -1.48 -19.90 -7.35
CA GLY A 87 -1.64 -21.36 -7.41
C GLY A 87 -1.71 -22.08 -6.05
N ILE A 88 -1.87 -21.31 -4.96
CA ILE A 88 -2.07 -21.87 -3.61
C ILE A 88 -3.33 -21.26 -3.02
N ASP A 89 -4.30 -22.11 -2.68
CA ASP A 89 -5.56 -21.68 -2.12
C ASP A 89 -5.40 -21.16 -0.69
N GLY A 90 -6.07 -20.04 -0.39
CA GLY A 90 -6.08 -19.42 0.92
C GLY A 90 -4.73 -18.83 1.35
N ILE A 91 -4.61 -18.64 2.65
CA ILE A 91 -3.38 -18.16 3.30
C ILE A 91 -2.93 -19.26 4.28
N PRO A 92 -1.83 -19.97 4.02
CA PRO A 92 -1.37 -20.99 4.96
C PRO A 92 -0.95 -20.36 6.30
N GLU A 93 -1.13 -21.11 7.39
CA GLU A 93 -0.79 -20.67 8.74
C GLU A 93 0.68 -20.21 8.84
N GLY A 94 0.92 -19.10 9.55
CA GLY A 94 2.24 -18.48 9.70
C GLY A 94 2.72 -17.68 8.48
N ALA A 95 1.98 -17.70 7.35
CA ALA A 95 2.37 -16.92 6.18
C ALA A 95 2.11 -15.43 6.37
N ALA A 96 0.92 -15.05 6.88
CA ALA A 96 0.56 -13.65 7.10
C ALA A 96 1.24 -13.11 8.37
N LYS A 97 2.02 -12.02 8.22
CA LYS A 97 2.76 -11.40 9.33
C LYS A 97 3.28 -10.00 9.02
N ILE A 98 3.69 -9.32 10.07
CA ILE A 98 4.51 -8.10 9.99
C ILE A 98 5.93 -8.45 10.38
N VAL A 99 6.91 -7.95 9.63
CA VAL A 99 8.33 -8.13 9.92
C VAL A 99 9.01 -6.76 10.01
N GLY A 100 9.58 -6.45 11.17
CA GLY A 100 10.45 -5.29 11.36
C GLY A 100 11.92 -5.71 11.19
N ILE A 101 12.64 -5.03 10.30
CA ILE A 101 14.04 -5.30 9.98
C ILE A 101 14.85 -4.03 10.26
N ASP A 102 15.78 -4.10 11.18
CA ASP A 102 16.74 -3.02 11.41
C ASP A 102 17.65 -2.86 10.19
N ILE A 103 17.59 -1.71 9.55
CA ILE A 103 18.24 -1.47 8.27
C ILE A 103 19.78 -1.52 8.37
N PRO A 104 20.42 -0.87 9.38
CA PRO A 104 21.87 -0.91 9.53
C PRO A 104 22.42 -2.31 9.77
N SER A 105 21.86 -3.05 10.72
CA SER A 105 22.35 -4.39 11.09
C SER A 105 21.79 -5.52 10.23
N ARG A 106 20.76 -5.26 9.44
CA ARG A 106 20.01 -6.25 8.64
C ARG A 106 19.36 -7.35 9.48
N ARG A 107 19.11 -7.11 10.77
CA ARG A 107 18.52 -8.10 11.68
C ARG A 107 17.01 -7.92 11.77
N ILE A 108 16.28 -9.03 11.82
CA ILE A 108 14.87 -9.01 12.18
C ILE A 108 14.77 -8.63 13.66
N VAL A 109 14.13 -7.49 13.94
CA VAL A 109 13.93 -6.97 15.30
C VAL A 109 12.52 -7.20 15.82
N ARG A 110 11.58 -7.45 14.91
CA ARG A 110 10.20 -7.74 15.28
C ARG A 110 9.54 -8.68 14.28
N ARG A 111 8.70 -9.58 14.79
CA ARG A 111 7.80 -10.41 14.00
C ARG A 111 6.46 -10.52 14.72
N ILE A 112 5.36 -10.18 14.04
CA ILE A 112 4.01 -10.23 14.57
C ILE A 112 3.18 -11.06 13.60
N LEU A 113 2.73 -12.24 14.02
CA LEU A 113 1.91 -13.13 13.22
C LEU A 113 0.44 -12.70 13.29
N PHE A 114 -0.25 -12.80 12.16
CA PHE A 114 -1.70 -12.70 12.15
C PHE A 114 -2.28 -14.06 12.57
N ASN A 115 -2.96 -14.07 13.70
CA ASN A 115 -3.67 -15.23 14.22
C ASN A 115 -5.18 -15.02 14.14
N ARG A 116 -6.00 -16.06 14.31
CA ARG A 116 -7.46 -15.89 14.41
C ARG A 116 -7.82 -14.93 15.55
N PRO A 117 -8.81 -14.03 15.35
CA PRO A 117 -9.72 -13.91 14.19
C PRO A 117 -9.15 -13.06 13.03
N PHE A 118 -7.97 -12.47 13.15
CA PHE A 118 -7.36 -11.59 12.12
C PHE A 118 -6.76 -12.39 10.95
N PHE A 119 -6.55 -13.69 11.13
CA PHE A 119 -6.15 -14.61 10.09
C PHE A 119 -7.38 -15.31 9.53
N ARG A 120 -7.72 -15.07 8.27
CA ARG A 120 -8.84 -15.66 7.54
C ARG A 120 -8.63 -15.56 6.03
N ASP A 121 -9.25 -16.43 5.24
CA ASP A 121 -9.01 -16.53 3.80
C ASP A 121 -9.49 -15.30 3.00
N THR A 122 -10.46 -14.57 3.55
CA THR A 122 -11.01 -13.35 2.94
C THR A 122 -10.18 -12.09 3.19
N ILE A 123 -9.21 -12.13 4.11
CA ILE A 123 -8.33 -11.00 4.38
C ILE A 123 -7.38 -10.74 3.21
N GLN A 124 -7.12 -9.48 2.92
CA GLN A 124 -6.04 -9.06 2.04
C GLN A 124 -5.29 -7.89 2.65
N LEU A 125 -4.20 -8.21 3.32
CA LEU A 125 -3.30 -7.23 3.93
C LEU A 125 -2.58 -6.49 2.81
N ASN A 126 -2.86 -5.20 2.63
CA ASN A 126 -2.40 -4.45 1.47
C ASN A 126 -1.23 -3.51 1.80
N ASP A 127 -1.46 -2.46 2.56
CA ASP A 127 -0.43 -1.47 2.87
C ASP A 127 -0.36 -1.21 4.37
N LEU A 128 0.73 -0.61 4.84
CA LEU A 128 0.93 -0.30 6.25
C LEU A 128 1.64 1.03 6.45
N ARG A 129 1.35 1.69 7.59
CA ARG A 129 2.12 2.85 8.08
C ARG A 129 2.45 2.64 9.55
N PHE A 130 3.63 3.12 9.94
CA PHE A 130 4.12 3.07 11.30
C PHE A 130 4.09 4.46 11.95
N ASP A 131 3.48 4.54 13.10
CA ASP A 131 3.38 5.74 13.93
C ASP A 131 4.19 5.56 15.21
N PRO A 132 5.32 6.26 15.37
CA PRO A 132 6.13 6.19 16.58
C PRO A 132 5.54 6.96 17.77
N THR A 133 4.47 7.74 17.58
CA THR A 133 3.94 8.66 18.59
C THR A 133 2.93 8.00 19.54
N HIS A 134 2.42 6.81 19.20
CA HIS A 134 1.43 6.08 19.98
C HIS A 134 1.94 4.67 20.33
N GLY A 135 1.58 4.18 21.54
CA GLY A 135 2.07 2.89 22.06
C GLY A 135 3.52 2.95 22.55
N ALA A 136 3.94 1.95 23.33
CA ALA A 136 5.29 1.94 23.94
C ALA A 136 6.42 1.74 22.92
N GLN A 137 6.14 1.09 21.78
CA GLN A 137 7.07 0.84 20.67
C GLN A 137 6.49 1.22 19.31
N GLY A 138 5.51 2.12 19.27
CA GLY A 138 4.79 2.54 18.09
C GLY A 138 3.53 1.72 17.82
N THR A 139 2.75 2.23 16.87
CA THR A 139 1.52 1.62 16.37
C THR A 139 1.62 1.45 14.85
N LEU A 140 1.14 0.33 14.34
CA LEU A 140 0.99 0.10 12.90
C LEU A 140 -0.47 0.18 12.51
N TYR A 141 -0.74 0.87 11.41
CA TYR A 141 -2.04 0.91 10.74
C TYR A 141 -1.92 0.14 9.44
N ILE A 142 -2.86 -0.76 9.19
CA ILE A 142 -2.83 -1.67 8.05
C ILE A 142 -4.17 -1.61 7.33
N SER A 143 -4.14 -1.41 6.02
CA SER A 143 -5.31 -1.56 5.18
C SER A 143 -5.55 -3.03 4.88
N ASN A 144 -6.75 -3.50 5.20
CA ASN A 144 -7.27 -4.78 4.76
C ASN A 144 -8.27 -4.52 3.62
N ASN A 145 -7.85 -4.84 2.42
CA ASN A 145 -8.62 -4.59 1.21
C ASN A 145 -9.84 -5.51 1.08
N GLY A 146 -9.81 -6.71 1.70
CA GLY A 146 -10.91 -7.68 1.63
C GLY A 146 -11.13 -8.20 0.21
N TYR A 147 -10.47 -9.29 -0.14
CA TYR A 147 -10.54 -9.84 -1.49
C TYR A 147 -11.77 -10.74 -1.68
N ALA A 148 -12.52 -10.53 -2.77
CA ALA A 148 -13.63 -11.35 -3.24
C ALA A 148 -14.88 -11.44 -2.33
N GLN A 149 -14.85 -10.86 -1.13
CA GLN A 149 -15.95 -10.88 -0.15
C GLN A 149 -15.99 -9.55 0.59
N PRO A 150 -17.13 -9.09 1.11
CA PRO A 150 -17.18 -7.97 2.04
C PRO A 150 -16.36 -8.30 3.31
N ASP A 151 -15.16 -7.78 3.40
CA ASP A 151 -14.24 -8.01 4.53
C ASP A 151 -13.20 -6.89 4.66
N GLN A 152 -13.58 -5.69 4.25
CA GLN A 152 -12.72 -4.52 4.25
C GLN A 152 -12.64 -3.91 5.64
N SER A 153 -11.44 -3.48 6.04
CA SER A 153 -11.22 -2.90 7.37
C SER A 153 -9.87 -2.19 7.47
N ILE A 154 -9.67 -1.48 8.56
CA ILE A 154 -8.33 -1.06 9.01
C ILE A 154 -7.96 -1.90 10.23
N ILE A 155 -6.73 -2.41 10.27
CA ILE A 155 -6.19 -3.15 11.42
C ILE A 155 -5.16 -2.27 12.12
N VAL A 156 -5.36 -2.05 13.42
CA VAL A 156 -4.44 -1.32 14.29
C VAL A 156 -3.65 -2.31 15.12
N VAL A 157 -2.34 -2.17 15.15
CA VAL A 157 -1.44 -3.09 15.87
C VAL A 157 -0.57 -2.32 16.85
N ASP A 158 -0.68 -2.59 18.14
CA ASP A 158 0.29 -2.15 19.13
C ASP A 158 1.57 -2.99 18.99
N VAL A 159 2.67 -2.34 18.62
CA VAL A 159 3.91 -3.03 18.28
C VAL A 159 4.54 -3.70 19.51
N ALA A 160 4.44 -3.10 20.70
CA ALA A 160 5.04 -3.62 21.92
C ALA A 160 4.43 -4.95 22.33
N SER A 161 3.11 -5.06 22.35
CA SER A 161 2.38 -6.25 22.78
C SER A 161 2.04 -7.22 21.63
N GLY A 162 2.00 -6.72 20.38
CA GLY A 162 1.44 -7.43 19.24
C GLY A 162 -0.10 -7.50 19.25
N ARG A 163 -0.76 -6.78 20.17
CA ARG A 163 -2.22 -6.70 20.23
C ARG A 163 -2.76 -6.03 18.97
N MET A 164 -3.80 -6.63 18.39
CA MET A 164 -4.46 -6.12 17.20
C MET A 164 -5.91 -5.73 17.51
N ARG A 165 -6.39 -4.75 16.77
CA ARG A 165 -7.80 -4.37 16.71
C ARG A 165 -8.17 -4.11 15.25
N GLU A 166 -9.23 -4.76 14.79
CA GLU A 166 -9.87 -4.47 13.50
C GLU A 166 -10.95 -3.42 13.71
N VAL A 167 -10.94 -2.37 12.89
CA VAL A 167 -11.88 -1.26 12.94
C VAL A 167 -12.49 -0.99 11.57
N PHE A 168 -13.67 -0.39 11.53
CA PHE A 168 -14.38 0.01 10.31
C PHE A 168 -14.66 -1.15 9.33
N ARG A 169 -14.85 -2.37 9.86
CA ARG A 169 -15.13 -3.54 9.02
C ARG A 169 -16.44 -3.37 8.28
N ASP A 170 -16.40 -3.60 6.96
CA ASP A 170 -17.54 -3.54 6.02
C ASP A 170 -18.35 -2.22 6.10
N ARG A 171 -17.70 -1.13 6.47
CA ARG A 171 -18.34 0.18 6.51
C ARG A 171 -18.20 0.91 5.17
N PRO A 172 -19.13 1.85 4.87
CA PRO A 172 -19.05 2.65 3.65
C PRO A 172 -17.69 3.35 3.46
N GLU A 173 -17.04 3.75 4.56
CA GLU A 173 -15.78 4.48 4.55
C GLU A 173 -14.58 3.59 4.18
N THR A 174 -14.73 2.27 4.23
CA THR A 174 -13.69 1.30 3.88
C THR A 174 -14.07 0.38 2.73
N SER A 175 -15.29 0.48 2.23
CA SER A 175 -15.88 -0.44 1.25
C SER A 175 -16.07 0.21 -0.13
N PRO A 176 -16.26 -0.59 -1.19
CA PRO A 176 -16.68 -0.09 -2.49
C PRO A 176 -17.93 0.77 -2.41
N ALA A 177 -17.96 1.89 -3.15
CA ALA A 177 -19.16 2.72 -3.23
C ALA A 177 -20.20 2.07 -4.15
N PRO A 178 -21.47 1.94 -3.72
CA PRO A 178 -22.51 1.38 -4.55
C PRO A 178 -22.65 2.14 -5.89
N GLY A 179 -22.63 1.40 -7.00
CA GLY A 179 -22.77 1.98 -8.35
C GLY A 179 -21.52 2.67 -8.90
N PHE A 180 -20.44 2.79 -8.14
CA PHE A 180 -19.18 3.30 -8.66
C PHE A 180 -18.46 2.23 -9.47
N MET A 181 -18.01 2.58 -10.68
CA MET A 181 -17.26 1.70 -11.55
C MET A 181 -15.89 2.29 -11.87
N THR A 182 -14.84 1.58 -11.54
CA THR A 182 -13.48 1.91 -11.95
C THR A 182 -13.24 1.41 -13.37
N TYR A 183 -12.72 2.26 -14.23
CA TYR A 183 -12.29 1.90 -15.58
C TYR A 183 -10.77 1.93 -15.64
N VAL A 184 -10.18 0.86 -16.11
CA VAL A 184 -8.74 0.76 -16.33
C VAL A 184 -8.49 0.31 -17.76
N GLU A 185 -7.62 1.01 -18.48
CA GLU A 185 -7.32 0.75 -19.90
C GLU A 185 -8.60 0.73 -20.78
N GLY A 186 -9.59 1.57 -20.44
CA GLY A 186 -10.86 1.69 -21.18
C GLY A 186 -11.85 0.54 -20.92
N ARG A 187 -11.57 -0.34 -19.96
CA ARG A 187 -12.45 -1.46 -19.59
C ARG A 187 -12.94 -1.31 -18.16
N PRO A 188 -14.16 -1.76 -17.84
CA PRO A 188 -14.58 -1.90 -16.46
C PRO A 188 -13.59 -2.80 -15.70
N HIS A 189 -13.17 -2.36 -14.54
CA HIS A 189 -12.34 -3.16 -13.65
C HIS A 189 -13.24 -4.15 -12.91
N ALA A 190 -13.47 -5.30 -13.50
CA ALA A 190 -14.36 -6.35 -13.02
C ALA A 190 -13.66 -7.72 -13.13
N TYR A 191 -14.16 -8.73 -12.41
CA TYR A 191 -13.59 -10.09 -12.45
C TYR A 191 -13.80 -10.77 -13.82
N SER A 192 -15.02 -10.67 -14.38
CA SER A 192 -15.36 -11.24 -15.68
C SER A 192 -16.63 -10.63 -16.21
N LEU A 193 -17.00 -10.95 -17.48
CA LEU A 193 -18.28 -10.58 -18.05
C LEU A 193 -19.48 -11.29 -17.40
N GLU A 194 -19.26 -12.50 -16.89
CA GLU A 194 -20.26 -13.28 -16.14
C GLU A 194 -20.44 -12.74 -14.71
N HIS A 195 -19.39 -12.12 -14.15
CA HIS A 195 -19.37 -11.44 -12.87
C HIS A 195 -18.99 -9.97 -13.05
N PRO A 196 -19.87 -9.14 -13.63
CA PRO A 196 -19.56 -7.75 -13.96
C PRO A 196 -19.48 -6.85 -12.72
N THR A 197 -19.75 -7.39 -11.54
CA THR A 197 -19.53 -6.69 -10.29
C THR A 197 -18.04 -6.42 -10.10
N MET A 198 -17.73 -5.24 -9.63
CA MET A 198 -16.39 -4.79 -9.30
C MET A 198 -15.64 -5.81 -8.46
N PRO A 199 -14.32 -5.95 -8.62
CA PRO A 199 -13.51 -6.58 -7.60
C PRO A 199 -13.87 -5.97 -6.26
N GLN A 200 -14.14 -6.80 -5.26
CA GLN A 200 -14.51 -6.38 -3.92
C GLN A 200 -13.28 -5.80 -3.18
N GLY A 201 -12.60 -4.84 -3.80
CA GLY A 201 -11.44 -4.19 -3.21
C GLY A 201 -11.88 -2.98 -2.39
N GLY A 202 -11.71 -3.05 -1.08
CA GLY A 202 -11.94 -1.94 -0.15
C GLY A 202 -10.71 -1.08 0.06
N VAL A 203 -10.57 -0.58 1.29
CA VAL A 203 -9.46 0.30 1.69
C VAL A 203 -8.09 -0.24 1.27
N ASN A 204 -7.34 0.58 0.55
CA ASN A 204 -6.07 0.20 -0.09
C ASN A 204 -4.96 1.18 0.31
N GLY A 205 -4.88 2.35 -0.32
CA GLY A 205 -3.91 3.37 0.04
C GLY A 205 -4.14 3.90 1.45
N ILE A 206 -3.08 3.94 2.26
CA ILE A 206 -3.09 4.46 3.62
C ILE A 206 -1.86 5.33 3.84
N GLU A 207 -2.01 6.50 4.50
CA GLU A 207 -0.88 7.41 4.73
C GLU A 207 -1.05 8.22 6.01
N LEU A 208 0.05 8.56 6.65
CA LEU A 208 0.10 9.45 7.82
C LEU A 208 0.42 10.87 7.41
N SER A 209 -0.18 11.85 8.07
CA SER A 209 0.28 13.24 7.96
C SER A 209 1.74 13.38 8.42
N PRO A 210 2.49 14.38 7.94
CA PRO A 210 3.90 14.55 8.33
C PRO A 210 4.13 14.73 9.83
N ASP A 211 3.13 15.26 10.55
CA ASP A 211 3.14 15.42 12.00
C ASP A 211 2.60 14.20 12.77
N MET A 212 2.30 13.10 12.06
CA MET A 212 1.77 11.84 12.59
C MET A 212 0.41 11.96 13.30
N ARG A 213 -0.32 13.06 13.16
CA ARG A 213 -1.58 13.29 13.87
C ARG A 213 -2.81 12.79 13.16
N THR A 214 -2.70 12.53 11.85
CA THR A 214 -3.84 12.15 11.00
C THR A 214 -3.47 10.94 10.16
N LEU A 215 -4.33 9.94 10.17
CA LEU A 215 -4.29 8.81 9.26
C LEU A 215 -5.29 9.04 8.14
N TYR A 216 -4.84 9.01 6.88
CA TYR A 216 -5.65 9.10 5.66
C TYR A 216 -5.79 7.72 5.02
N TRP A 217 -6.93 7.47 4.34
CA TRP A 217 -7.08 6.27 3.52
C TRP A 217 -7.99 6.50 2.32
N THR A 218 -7.80 5.66 1.32
CA THR A 218 -8.52 5.65 0.05
C THR A 218 -8.95 4.25 -0.33
N THR A 219 -9.95 4.18 -1.19
CA THR A 219 -10.47 2.92 -1.74
C THR A 219 -10.52 3.02 -3.26
N PRO A 220 -9.89 2.11 -4.04
CA PRO A 220 -9.89 2.19 -5.50
C PRO A 220 -11.28 2.14 -6.13
N THR A 221 -12.23 1.54 -5.43
CA THR A 221 -13.62 1.35 -5.85
C THR A 221 -14.60 2.32 -5.19
N ASN A 222 -14.08 3.40 -4.62
CA ASN A 222 -14.84 4.49 -4.00
C ASN A 222 -14.11 5.80 -4.27
N PRO A 223 -14.77 6.83 -4.80
CA PRO A 223 -14.12 8.12 -5.04
C PRO A 223 -13.85 8.90 -3.75
N ASP A 224 -14.54 8.58 -2.69
CA ASP A 224 -14.42 9.26 -1.41
C ASP A 224 -13.13 8.83 -0.69
N TYR A 225 -12.47 9.78 -0.02
CA TYR A 225 -11.38 9.46 0.86
C TYR A 225 -11.58 10.11 2.23
N TYR A 226 -10.98 9.52 3.23
CA TYR A 226 -11.28 9.79 4.63
C TYR A 226 -10.02 9.94 5.45
N SER A 227 -10.19 10.50 6.66
CA SER A 227 -9.15 10.56 7.67
C SER A 227 -9.71 10.34 9.08
N ILE A 228 -8.78 10.09 10.02
CA ILE A 228 -9.06 10.01 11.45
C ILE A 228 -7.86 10.50 12.25
N PRO A 229 -8.04 11.17 13.41
CA PRO A 229 -6.94 11.47 14.31
C PRO A 229 -6.27 10.20 14.83
N THR A 230 -4.93 10.10 14.71
CA THR A 230 -4.17 8.95 15.17
C THR A 230 -4.32 8.68 16.66
N ALA A 231 -4.45 9.73 17.48
CA ALA A 231 -4.73 9.61 18.91
C ALA A 231 -6.06 8.90 19.22
N VAL A 232 -7.04 8.95 18.31
CA VAL A 232 -8.33 8.28 18.48
C VAL A 232 -8.27 6.83 18.03
N ILE A 233 -7.74 6.57 16.84
CA ILE A 233 -7.70 5.21 16.28
C ILE A 233 -6.72 4.30 17.03
N SER A 234 -5.65 4.86 17.62
CA SER A 234 -4.66 4.11 18.42
C SER A 234 -5.12 3.80 19.84
N ASP A 235 -6.19 4.44 20.31
CA ASP A 235 -6.72 4.22 21.66
C ASP A 235 -7.63 2.98 21.69
N PHE A 236 -7.08 1.85 22.14
CA PHE A 236 -7.80 0.58 22.25
C PHE A 236 -8.94 0.58 23.27
N SER A 237 -9.14 1.67 24.04
CA SER A 237 -10.26 1.84 24.96
C SER A 237 -11.49 2.48 24.29
N LYS A 238 -11.33 3.11 23.13
CA LYS A 238 -12.43 3.74 22.40
C LYS A 238 -13.42 2.70 21.89
N SER A 239 -14.71 2.99 22.05
CA SER A 239 -15.77 2.18 21.43
C SER A 239 -15.81 2.38 19.91
N ASP A 240 -16.41 1.44 19.18
CA ASP A 240 -16.58 1.56 17.74
C ASP A 240 -17.39 2.80 17.35
N ALA A 241 -18.40 3.17 18.16
CA ALA A 241 -19.18 4.40 17.96
C ALA A 241 -18.30 5.66 18.07
N GLN A 242 -17.36 5.70 19.03
CA GLN A 242 -16.43 6.82 19.18
C GLN A 242 -15.43 6.89 18.02
N LEU A 243 -14.95 5.74 17.52
CA LEU A 243 -14.09 5.71 16.36
C LEU A 243 -14.81 6.19 15.10
N VAL A 244 -16.02 5.71 14.87
CA VAL A 244 -16.85 6.13 13.72
C VAL A 244 -17.16 7.64 13.76
N ALA A 245 -17.49 8.17 14.93
CA ALA A 245 -17.76 9.61 15.08
C ALA A 245 -16.54 10.51 14.85
N ALA A 246 -15.33 9.92 14.86
CA ALA A 246 -14.08 10.65 14.62
C ALA A 246 -13.59 10.55 13.17
N ILE A 247 -14.30 9.84 12.28
CA ILE A 247 -13.98 9.78 10.84
C ILE A 247 -14.34 11.13 10.22
N HIS A 248 -13.42 11.67 9.43
CA HIS A 248 -13.63 12.87 8.62
C HIS A 248 -13.69 12.50 7.15
N PHE A 249 -14.72 12.98 6.46
CA PHE A 249 -14.78 12.98 5.00
C PHE A 249 -13.90 14.11 4.47
N GLU A 250 -12.86 13.77 3.71
CA GLU A 250 -11.87 14.71 3.19
C GLU A 250 -12.22 15.23 1.79
N GLY A 251 -13.15 14.59 1.11
CA GLY A 251 -13.56 14.91 -0.24
C GLY A 251 -13.48 13.74 -1.20
N GLN A 252 -13.52 14.05 -2.49
CA GLN A 252 -13.44 13.06 -3.55
C GLN A 252 -12.12 13.16 -4.30
N THR A 253 -11.61 12.00 -4.70
CA THR A 253 -10.41 11.87 -5.53
C THR A 253 -10.69 10.90 -6.68
N ALA A 254 -9.66 10.38 -7.32
CA ALA A 254 -9.77 9.36 -8.36
C ALA A 254 -9.76 7.96 -7.77
N SER A 255 -10.09 6.96 -8.59
CA SER A 255 -9.82 5.56 -8.27
C SER A 255 -8.31 5.35 -8.12
N ASN A 256 -7.85 5.08 -6.92
CA ASN A 256 -6.43 4.96 -6.63
C ASN A 256 -6.11 3.77 -5.71
N GLY A 257 -4.98 3.10 -5.99
CA GLY A 257 -4.42 2.07 -5.14
C GLY A 257 -3.34 2.59 -4.18
N GLY A 258 -2.71 3.72 -4.47
CA GLY A 258 -1.59 4.22 -3.71
C GLY A 258 -1.75 5.65 -3.22
N LEU A 259 -1.20 5.95 -2.05
CA LEU A 259 -1.22 7.26 -1.40
C LEU A 259 0.17 7.58 -0.87
N ALA A 260 0.61 8.83 -1.00
CA ALA A 260 1.83 9.34 -0.38
C ALA A 260 1.64 10.77 0.08
N VAL A 261 2.50 11.22 0.99
CA VAL A 261 2.53 12.61 1.47
C VAL A 261 3.95 13.18 1.37
N ASP A 262 4.08 14.45 1.07
CA ASP A 262 5.34 15.17 1.19
C ASP A 262 5.48 15.86 2.58
N PRO A 263 6.68 16.29 2.96
CA PRO A 263 6.88 16.99 4.23
C PRO A 263 6.07 18.28 4.40
N GLY A 264 5.57 18.86 3.30
CA GLY A 264 4.70 20.04 3.31
C GLY A 264 3.21 19.71 3.50
N GLY A 265 2.85 18.42 3.63
CA GLY A 265 1.46 17.97 3.79
C GLY A 265 0.66 17.86 2.48
N THR A 266 1.33 17.91 1.32
CA THR A 266 0.69 17.63 0.04
C THR A 266 0.47 16.12 -0.10
N LEU A 267 -0.78 15.71 -0.32
CA LEU A 267 -1.15 14.33 -0.61
C LEU A 267 -1.03 14.05 -2.13
N TYR A 268 -0.54 12.86 -2.46
CA TYR A 268 -0.40 12.37 -3.84
C TYR A 268 -1.23 11.10 -4.03
N PHE A 269 -1.98 11.06 -5.11
CA PHE A 269 -2.93 9.98 -5.43
C PHE A 269 -2.61 9.41 -6.81
N GLY A 270 -2.55 8.10 -6.92
CA GLY A 270 -2.57 7.43 -8.23
C GLY A 270 -3.96 7.51 -8.85
N ASP A 271 -4.06 7.73 -10.16
CA ASP A 271 -5.33 7.69 -10.90
C ASP A 271 -5.19 6.69 -12.05
N ALA A 272 -5.61 5.46 -11.79
CA ALA A 272 -5.52 4.38 -12.75
C ALA A 272 -6.41 4.62 -13.98
N SER A 273 -7.56 5.26 -13.79
CA SER A 273 -8.54 5.52 -14.88
C SER A 273 -8.03 6.51 -15.92
N ARG A 274 -7.15 7.44 -15.50
CA ARG A 274 -6.62 8.51 -16.36
C ARG A 274 -5.12 8.43 -16.60
N TYR A 275 -4.46 7.35 -16.16
CA TYR A 275 -3.01 7.18 -16.28
C TYR A 275 -2.24 8.36 -15.68
N SER A 276 -2.63 8.80 -14.51
CA SER A 276 -2.11 10.04 -13.95
C SER A 276 -1.80 9.95 -12.46
N ILE A 277 -1.07 10.94 -11.99
CA ILE A 277 -0.85 11.24 -10.58
C ILE A 277 -1.47 12.59 -10.29
N LEU A 278 -2.33 12.64 -9.32
CA LEU A 278 -2.93 13.86 -8.78
C LEU A 278 -2.21 14.24 -7.49
N LYS A 279 -2.26 15.52 -7.15
CA LYS A 279 -1.91 16.00 -5.80
C LYS A 279 -3.00 16.91 -5.25
N ARG A 280 -3.16 16.88 -3.93
CA ARG A 280 -3.97 17.82 -3.17
C ARG A 280 -3.07 18.60 -2.22
N ASP A 281 -3.03 19.91 -2.35
CA ASP A 281 -2.26 20.75 -1.43
C ASP A 281 -2.95 20.88 -0.05
N PRO A 282 -2.26 21.40 0.99
CA PRO A 282 -2.86 21.59 2.30
C PRO A 282 -4.08 22.52 2.33
N GLN A 283 -4.30 23.33 1.28
CA GLN A 283 -5.47 24.18 1.12
C GLN A 283 -6.64 23.44 0.42
N GLY A 284 -6.49 22.14 0.16
CA GLY A 284 -7.53 21.31 -0.43
C GLY A 284 -7.63 21.37 -1.96
N ARG A 285 -6.70 22.04 -2.66
CA ARG A 285 -6.76 22.21 -4.11
C ARG A 285 -6.10 21.05 -4.82
N PHE A 286 -6.84 20.44 -5.74
CA PHE A 286 -6.30 19.38 -6.61
C PHE A 286 -5.59 19.94 -7.82
N SER A 287 -4.52 19.27 -8.23
CA SER A 287 -3.83 19.54 -9.49
C SER A 287 -3.12 18.29 -10.02
N LEU A 288 -2.85 18.29 -11.34
CA LEU A 288 -2.15 17.20 -12.00
C LEU A 288 -0.65 17.31 -11.75
N VAL A 289 -0.03 16.18 -11.38
CA VAL A 289 1.43 16.04 -11.27
C VAL A 289 2.01 15.49 -12.56
N ALA A 290 1.45 14.38 -13.04
CA ALA A 290 1.91 13.70 -14.25
C ALA A 290 0.76 12.96 -14.92
N ARG A 291 0.85 12.83 -16.26
CA ARG A 291 0.04 11.91 -17.07
C ARG A 291 0.98 11.15 -17.97
N ASP A 292 0.95 9.82 -17.87
CA ASP A 292 1.88 8.94 -18.57
C ASP A 292 1.18 7.60 -18.83
N GLY A 293 1.17 7.15 -20.10
CA GLY A 293 0.52 5.88 -20.47
C GLY A 293 1.09 4.63 -19.79
N ARG A 294 2.23 4.75 -19.09
CA ARG A 294 2.78 3.69 -18.27
C ARG A 294 2.14 3.58 -16.88
N LEU A 295 1.41 4.61 -16.44
CA LEU A 295 0.70 4.64 -15.13
C LEU A 295 -0.60 3.82 -15.21
N VAL A 296 -0.50 2.56 -15.61
CA VAL A 296 -1.67 1.69 -15.81
C VAL A 296 -2.34 1.26 -14.50
N TRP A 297 -1.59 1.19 -13.42
CA TRP A 297 -2.08 1.03 -12.04
C TRP A 297 -0.99 1.55 -11.11
N PRO A 298 -0.97 2.88 -10.83
CA PRO A 298 -0.04 3.46 -9.88
C PRO A 298 -0.37 2.91 -8.49
N ASP A 299 0.51 2.04 -7.97
CA ASP A 299 0.29 1.26 -6.75
C ASP A 299 1.10 1.84 -5.57
N GLY A 300 2.27 1.31 -5.26
CA GLY A 300 3.12 1.87 -4.21
C GLY A 300 3.64 3.25 -4.58
N LEU A 301 3.36 4.24 -3.74
CA LEU A 301 3.84 5.61 -3.88
C LEU A 301 4.79 5.97 -2.73
N ALA A 302 5.90 6.64 -3.05
CA ALA A 302 6.80 7.19 -2.04
C ALA A 302 7.37 8.54 -2.49
N TYR A 303 7.32 9.53 -1.61
CA TYR A 303 7.96 10.84 -1.85
C TYR A 303 9.39 10.86 -1.31
N ARG A 304 10.33 11.39 -2.11
CA ARG A 304 11.68 11.69 -1.65
C ARG A 304 12.33 12.81 -2.46
N ASP A 305 12.89 13.79 -1.76
CA ASP A 305 13.79 14.83 -2.33
C ASP A 305 13.21 15.53 -3.56
N GLY A 306 11.92 15.89 -3.53
CA GLY A 306 11.23 16.56 -4.64
C GLY A 306 10.82 15.62 -5.78
N TYR A 307 10.82 14.31 -5.54
CA TYR A 307 10.35 13.32 -6.49
C TYR A 307 9.33 12.38 -5.87
N LEU A 308 8.36 11.99 -6.67
CA LEU A 308 7.44 10.90 -6.37
C LEU A 308 7.89 9.66 -7.13
N TYR A 309 8.04 8.56 -6.43
CA TYR A 309 8.34 7.23 -6.97
C TYR A 309 7.08 6.41 -6.95
N VAL A 310 6.82 5.71 -8.05
CA VAL A 310 5.56 5.00 -8.29
C VAL A 310 5.86 3.62 -8.83
N SER A 311 5.43 2.58 -8.14
CA SER A 311 5.50 1.21 -8.66
C SER A 311 4.36 0.92 -9.63
N ILE A 312 4.68 0.15 -10.66
CA ILE A 312 3.74 -0.30 -11.70
C ILE A 312 3.79 -1.83 -11.74
N GLY A 313 2.93 -2.46 -10.93
CA GLY A 313 2.80 -3.92 -10.84
C GLY A 313 1.88 -4.53 -11.89
N GLN A 314 1.09 -3.72 -12.58
CA GLN A 314 0.11 -4.14 -13.60
C GLN A 314 -0.95 -5.12 -13.04
N TRP A 315 -1.35 -4.92 -11.78
CA TRP A 315 -2.28 -5.81 -11.07
C TRP A 315 -3.61 -6.01 -11.78
N GLN A 316 -4.16 -4.93 -12.42
CA GLN A 316 -5.40 -4.98 -13.18
C GLN A 316 -5.33 -5.89 -14.42
N ARG A 317 -4.11 -6.30 -14.84
CA ARG A 317 -3.88 -7.18 -15.99
C ARG A 317 -3.77 -8.66 -15.61
N MET A 318 -3.98 -8.99 -14.33
CA MET A 318 -3.96 -10.38 -13.86
C MET A 318 -5.09 -11.23 -14.47
N PRO A 319 -4.89 -12.54 -14.64
CA PRO A 319 -5.88 -13.45 -15.21
C PRO A 319 -7.25 -13.38 -14.54
N GLY A 320 -7.27 -13.29 -13.20
CA GLY A 320 -8.52 -13.23 -12.43
C GLY A 320 -9.38 -11.98 -12.69
N LEU A 321 -8.85 -10.98 -13.37
CA LEU A 321 -9.54 -9.74 -13.74
C LEU A 321 -9.74 -9.61 -15.28
N ASN A 322 -9.35 -10.62 -16.04
CA ASN A 322 -9.35 -10.59 -17.50
C ASN A 322 -9.77 -11.95 -18.09
N ASP A 323 -10.84 -12.56 -17.59
CA ASP A 323 -11.42 -13.82 -18.08
C ASP A 323 -10.39 -14.95 -18.26
N GLY A 324 -9.45 -15.05 -17.30
CA GLY A 324 -8.38 -16.05 -17.31
C GLY A 324 -7.16 -15.68 -18.15
N HIS A 325 -7.16 -14.55 -18.87
CA HIS A 325 -6.05 -14.12 -19.71
C HIS A 325 -5.05 -13.26 -18.93
N ASP A 326 -3.79 -13.66 -18.92
CA ASP A 326 -2.69 -12.84 -18.39
C ASP A 326 -2.30 -11.75 -19.41
N LEU A 327 -2.68 -10.51 -19.13
CA LEU A 327 -2.39 -9.36 -19.98
C LEU A 327 -1.16 -8.57 -19.51
N ARG A 328 -0.48 -9.01 -18.45
CA ARG A 328 0.73 -8.36 -17.94
C ARG A 328 1.87 -8.42 -18.96
N ARG A 329 2.60 -7.33 -19.08
CA ARG A 329 3.71 -7.18 -20.01
C ARG A 329 4.92 -6.62 -19.28
N PRO A 330 5.94 -7.45 -18.98
CA PRO A 330 7.20 -6.96 -18.45
C PRO A 330 7.86 -5.94 -19.40
N PRO A 331 8.73 -5.04 -18.89
CA PRO A 331 9.22 -5.02 -17.51
C PRO A 331 8.22 -4.36 -16.54
N TYR A 332 8.22 -4.82 -15.28
CA TYR A 332 7.61 -4.11 -14.17
C TYR A 332 8.56 -3.00 -13.73
N GLN A 333 8.03 -1.84 -13.33
CA GLN A 333 8.85 -0.63 -13.21
C GLN A 333 8.54 0.15 -11.93
N VAL A 334 9.54 0.87 -11.45
CA VAL A 334 9.36 2.04 -10.59
C VAL A 334 9.65 3.27 -11.43
N LEU A 335 8.63 4.09 -11.64
CA LEU A 335 8.73 5.38 -12.33
C LEU A 335 9.02 6.49 -11.33
N ARG A 336 9.62 7.57 -11.80
CA ARG A 336 9.96 8.73 -10.97
C ARG A 336 9.50 10.01 -11.65
N TYR A 337 8.72 10.81 -10.92
CA TYR A 337 8.20 12.09 -11.38
C TYR A 337 8.72 13.21 -10.49
N ARG A 338 9.22 14.28 -11.08
CA ARG A 338 9.58 15.48 -10.32
C ARG A 338 8.31 16.17 -9.87
N VAL A 339 8.18 16.42 -8.57
CA VAL A 339 7.08 17.19 -8.01
C VAL A 339 7.60 18.56 -7.58
N ARG A 340 6.93 19.62 -8.04
CA ARG A 340 7.22 20.96 -7.53
C ARG A 340 6.53 21.05 -6.17
N THR A 341 7.29 21.09 -5.11
CA THR A 341 6.78 21.58 -3.82
C THR A 341 6.26 22.98 -4.09
N SER A 342 5.05 23.29 -3.64
CA SER A 342 4.54 24.67 -3.70
C SER A 342 5.47 25.55 -2.86
N SER A 343 6.47 26.15 -3.52
CA SER A 343 7.17 27.28 -2.94
C SER A 343 6.12 28.38 -2.72
N THR A 344 6.17 29.00 -1.55
CA THR A 344 5.49 30.22 -1.12
C THR A 344 4.82 31.02 -2.24
N PRO A 345 3.57 31.48 -2.10
CA PRO A 345 2.93 32.34 -3.09
C PRO A 345 3.73 33.62 -3.21
N GLY A 346 4.39 33.87 -4.32
CA GLY A 346 5.06 35.14 -4.51
C GLY A 346 6.21 35.23 -5.49
N SER A 347 6.17 34.53 -6.61
CA SER A 347 7.00 34.96 -7.76
C SER A 347 6.26 34.62 -9.05
N PRO A 348 5.93 35.64 -9.87
CA PRO A 348 5.38 35.38 -11.20
C PRO A 348 6.42 34.66 -12.06
N PRO A 349 5.98 33.80 -13.02
CA PRO A 349 6.93 33.18 -13.94
C PRO A 349 7.65 34.27 -14.78
N PRO A 350 8.88 34.04 -15.16
CA PRO A 350 9.57 34.96 -16.08
C PRO A 350 8.82 34.96 -17.40
N MET A 351 8.39 36.13 -17.84
CA MET A 351 7.87 36.35 -19.19
C MET A 351 8.96 36.01 -20.22
N ARG A 352 8.61 35.14 -21.15
CA ARG A 352 9.35 34.99 -22.41
C ARG A 352 8.63 35.77 -23.51
#